data_e7597becfe6ec58908fe22df5adaf7e1
#
_entry.id   e7597becfe6ec58908fe22df5adaf7e1
#
_cell.length_a   1.000
_cell.length_b   1.000
_cell.length_c   1.000
_cell.angle_alpha   90.00
_cell.angle_beta   90.00
_cell.angle_gamma   90.00
#
_symmetry.space_group_name_H-M   'P 1'
#
loop_
_entity.id
_entity.type
_entity.pdbx_description
1 polymer ?
#
loop_
_entity_poly.entity_id
_entity_poly.type
_entity_poly.pdbx_seq_one_letter_code
_entity_poly.pdbx_strand_id
1 'polypeptide(L)'
;MVSVVHSVAAQSDIEHSLLTLCEGLSADESELIRDAEVFARQVYGSHKLGSGEGVWSHALGMALILVGLKLDAASRLAALLFAIPTYDEHGLEHIEKRFGHAAAHLVGGISRLNRLRPITRDSVADAAESPEEMKAQIEVLRKMLLAMVEDIRVVLLRLASRTQTLRYYAASPDDLRAEVARETLEIYSPLANRLGVWELKWELEDLSFRFLHPD
;
A
#
# COMPACT_ATOMS: atom_id res chain seq x y z
N MET A 1 -8.88 16.57 31.01
CA MET A 1 -7.79 15.65 31.39
C MET A 1 -7.73 14.36 30.53
N VAL A 2 -8.60 14.19 29.52
CA VAL A 2 -8.68 13.00 28.64
C VAL A 2 -7.79 13.11 27.39
N SER A 3 -7.45 14.34 26.96
CA SER A 3 -6.70 14.59 25.72
C SER A 3 -5.20 14.24 25.79
N VAL A 4 -4.59 14.30 26.98
CA VAL A 4 -3.14 14.06 27.15
C VAL A 4 -2.81 12.57 27.16
N VAL A 5 -3.69 11.73 27.71
CA VAL A 5 -3.47 10.27 27.78
C VAL A 5 -3.57 9.64 26.40
N HIS A 6 -4.48 10.09 25.54
CA HIS A 6 -4.59 9.62 24.15
C HIS A 6 -3.38 10.01 23.29
N SER A 7 -2.81 11.21 23.52
CA SER A 7 -1.62 11.64 22.76
C SER A 7 -0.36 10.86 23.14
N VAL A 8 -0.20 10.49 24.41
CA VAL A 8 0.96 9.72 24.89
C VAL A 8 0.91 8.26 24.39
N ALA A 9 -0.25 7.62 24.43
CA ALA A 9 -0.42 6.27 23.90
C ALA A 9 -0.17 6.22 22.39
N ALA A 10 -0.73 7.17 21.62
CA ALA A 10 -0.49 7.27 20.19
C ALA A 10 0.99 7.56 19.85
N GLN A 11 1.68 8.33 20.67
CA GLN A 11 3.11 8.62 20.50
C GLN A 11 3.97 7.37 20.75
N SER A 12 3.69 6.59 21.81
CA SER A 12 4.39 5.34 22.09
C SER A 12 4.20 4.28 21.01
N ASP A 13 3.00 4.21 20.41
CA ASP A 13 2.71 3.30 19.31
C ASP A 13 3.47 3.67 18.03
N ILE A 14 3.61 4.97 17.75
CA ILE A 14 4.39 5.47 16.62
C ILE A 14 5.88 5.20 16.82
N GLU A 15 6.42 5.47 18.01
CA GLU A 15 7.82 5.19 18.32
C GLU A 15 8.15 3.70 18.19
N HIS A 16 7.27 2.83 18.68
CA HIS A 16 7.43 1.39 18.52
C HIS A 16 7.40 0.98 17.03
N SER A 17 6.49 1.53 16.25
CA SER A 17 6.41 1.27 14.81
C SER A 17 7.67 1.73 14.08
N LEU A 18 8.23 2.88 14.44
CA LEU A 18 9.47 3.40 13.84
C LEU A 18 10.68 2.51 14.19
N LEU A 19 10.76 1.99 15.40
CA LEU A 19 11.80 1.02 15.77
C LEU A 19 11.69 -0.24 14.90
N THR A 20 10.49 -0.74 14.70
CA THR A 20 10.22 -1.89 13.82
C THR A 20 10.61 -1.59 12.37
N LEU A 21 10.28 -0.40 11.86
CA LEU A 21 10.66 0.03 10.50
C LEU A 21 12.18 0.10 10.29
N CYS A 22 12.96 0.34 11.34
CA CYS A 22 14.42 0.40 11.30
C CYS A 22 15.09 -0.96 11.55
N GLU A 23 14.32 -2.00 11.84
CA GLU A 23 14.87 -3.33 12.14
C GLU A 23 15.70 -3.88 10.98
N GLY A 24 16.95 -4.26 11.27
CA GLY A 24 17.89 -4.81 10.31
C GLY A 24 18.50 -3.80 9.32
N LEU A 25 18.26 -2.51 9.51
CA LEU A 25 18.85 -1.42 8.70
C LEU A 25 20.12 -0.85 9.36
N SER A 26 20.96 -0.24 8.55
CA SER A 26 22.10 0.54 9.03
C SER A 26 21.64 1.83 9.75
N ALA A 27 22.57 2.52 10.42
CA ALA A 27 22.28 3.80 11.08
C ALA A 27 21.81 4.86 10.07
N ASP A 28 22.48 4.96 8.93
CA ASP A 28 22.17 5.93 7.87
C ASP A 28 20.79 5.64 7.24
N GLU A 29 20.48 4.37 6.96
CA GLU A 29 19.15 3.97 6.45
C GLU A 29 18.04 4.24 7.47
N SER A 30 18.32 4.01 8.76
CA SER A 30 17.38 4.29 9.84
C SER A 30 17.11 5.79 9.99
N GLU A 31 18.11 6.64 9.74
CA GLU A 31 17.96 8.09 9.72
C GLU A 31 17.07 8.52 8.55
N LEU A 32 17.26 7.95 7.36
CA LEU A 32 16.39 8.19 6.20
C LEU A 32 14.94 7.77 6.46
N ILE A 33 14.69 6.67 7.15
CA ILE A 33 13.33 6.23 7.54
C ILE A 33 12.66 7.27 8.46
N ARG A 34 13.40 7.79 9.47
CA ARG A 34 12.87 8.85 10.37
C ARG A 34 12.60 10.14 9.62
N ASP A 35 13.48 10.53 8.71
CA ASP A 35 13.31 11.72 7.88
C ASP A 35 12.11 11.57 6.94
N ALA A 36 11.91 10.38 6.37
CA ALA A 36 10.75 10.08 5.54
C ALA A 36 9.43 10.10 6.33
N GLU A 37 9.43 9.62 7.58
CA GLU A 37 8.27 9.72 8.48
C GLU A 37 7.85 11.16 8.68
N VAL A 38 8.78 12.03 9.06
CA VAL A 38 8.50 13.45 9.31
C VAL A 38 7.97 14.12 8.03
N PHE A 39 8.63 13.89 6.90
CA PHE A 39 8.25 14.46 5.62
C PHE A 39 6.86 13.97 5.16
N ALA A 40 6.63 12.66 5.21
CA ALA A 40 5.35 12.09 4.80
C ALA A 40 4.19 12.60 5.66
N ARG A 41 4.35 12.64 6.98
CA ARG A 41 3.31 13.18 7.88
C ARG A 41 3.00 14.64 7.63
N GLN A 42 4.01 15.44 7.32
CA GLN A 42 3.82 16.85 7.00
C GLN A 42 3.01 17.02 5.70
N VAL A 43 3.32 16.24 4.65
CA VAL A 43 2.62 16.31 3.36
C VAL A 43 1.22 15.70 3.43
N TYR A 44 1.09 14.56 4.10
CA TYR A 44 -0.20 13.85 4.17
C TYR A 44 -1.21 14.52 5.10
N GLY A 45 -0.74 15.17 6.18
CA GLY A 45 -1.63 15.85 7.12
C GLY A 45 -2.81 14.98 7.54
N SER A 46 -4.03 15.49 7.31
CA SER A 46 -5.29 14.78 7.57
C SER A 46 -5.94 14.14 6.34
N HIS A 47 -5.23 14.06 5.23
CA HIS A 47 -5.77 13.47 3.99
C HIS A 47 -6.14 12.01 4.17
N LYS A 48 -7.19 11.59 3.48
CA LYS A 48 -7.70 10.22 3.48
C LYS A 48 -7.69 9.62 2.08
N LEU A 49 -7.52 8.31 2.00
CA LEU A 49 -7.70 7.53 0.80
C LEU A 49 -9.18 7.35 0.46
N GLY A 50 -9.49 6.88 -0.73
CA GLY A 50 -10.85 6.54 -1.13
C GLY A 50 -11.52 5.45 -0.26
N SER A 51 -10.76 4.70 0.52
CA SER A 51 -11.25 3.77 1.55
C SER A 51 -11.71 4.45 2.84
N GLY A 52 -11.41 5.74 3.03
CA GLY A 52 -11.61 6.46 4.28
C GLY A 52 -10.43 6.36 5.25
N GLU A 53 -9.45 5.49 5.01
CA GLU A 53 -8.23 5.37 5.80
C GLU A 53 -7.36 6.61 5.66
N GLY A 54 -6.73 7.05 6.76
CA GLY A 54 -5.74 8.12 6.72
C GLY A 54 -4.54 7.73 5.87
N VAL A 55 -4.04 8.64 5.01
CA VAL A 55 -2.92 8.34 4.10
C VAL A 55 -1.68 7.92 4.87
N TRP A 56 -1.37 8.59 5.97
CA TRP A 56 -0.24 8.23 6.84
C TRP A 56 -0.40 6.83 7.46
N SER A 57 -1.58 6.53 8.01
CA SER A 57 -1.84 5.21 8.61
C SER A 57 -1.67 4.08 7.59
N HIS A 58 -2.14 4.30 6.37
CA HIS A 58 -1.97 3.38 5.26
C HIS A 58 -0.49 3.19 4.88
N ALA A 59 0.25 4.29 4.75
CA ALA A 59 1.69 4.26 4.44
C ALA A 59 2.49 3.48 5.49
N LEU A 60 2.21 3.73 6.77
CA LEU A 60 2.83 3.03 7.89
C LEU A 60 2.50 1.53 7.87
N GLY A 61 1.24 1.17 7.67
CA GLY A 61 0.80 -0.22 7.56
C GLY A 61 1.48 -0.96 6.40
N MET A 62 1.56 -0.32 5.22
CA MET A 62 2.32 -0.85 4.09
C MET A 62 3.79 -1.12 4.45
N ALA A 63 4.45 -0.14 5.05
CA ALA A 63 5.87 -0.24 5.39
C ALA A 63 6.13 -1.37 6.40
N LEU A 64 5.26 -1.55 7.40
CA LEU A 64 5.35 -2.65 8.38
C LEU A 64 5.16 -4.03 7.72
N ILE A 65 4.27 -4.15 6.73
CA ILE A 65 4.12 -5.39 5.94
C ILE A 65 5.44 -5.71 5.21
N LEU A 66 6.10 -4.71 4.62
CA LEU A 66 7.36 -4.91 3.92
C LEU A 66 8.52 -5.27 4.85
N VAL A 67 8.50 -4.81 6.11
CA VAL A 67 9.43 -5.29 7.15
C VAL A 67 9.23 -6.78 7.39
N GLY A 68 7.98 -7.24 7.52
CA GLY A 68 7.66 -8.67 7.67
C GLY A 68 8.21 -9.51 6.51
N LEU A 69 8.17 -8.97 5.30
CA LEU A 69 8.75 -9.59 4.09
C LEU A 69 10.28 -9.40 3.98
N LYS A 70 10.92 -8.75 4.96
CA LYS A 70 12.38 -8.48 5.00
C LYS A 70 12.89 -7.69 3.80
N LEU A 71 12.10 -6.75 3.30
CA LEU A 71 12.50 -5.89 2.20
C LEU A 71 13.47 -4.79 2.67
N ASP A 72 14.24 -4.29 1.70
CA ASP A 72 15.28 -3.28 1.89
C ASP A 72 14.74 -1.89 2.31
N ALA A 73 15.65 -1.01 2.69
CA ALA A 73 15.33 0.35 3.09
C ALA A 73 14.59 1.13 1.99
N ALA A 74 14.99 1.00 0.73
CA ALA A 74 14.37 1.69 -0.40
C ALA A 74 12.89 1.32 -0.55
N SER A 75 12.53 0.05 -0.35
CA SER A 75 11.15 -0.43 -0.36
C SER A 75 10.33 0.13 0.80
N ARG A 76 10.90 0.17 2.01
CA ARG A 76 10.24 0.76 3.20
C ARG A 76 10.04 2.27 3.02
N LEU A 77 11.04 2.98 2.50
CA LEU A 77 10.95 4.40 2.14
C LEU A 77 9.85 4.62 1.10
N ALA A 78 9.81 3.81 0.04
CA ALA A 78 8.79 3.92 -0.98
C ALA A 78 7.36 3.68 -0.44
N ALA A 79 7.20 2.78 0.53
CA ALA A 79 5.91 2.59 1.21
C ALA A 79 5.48 3.82 2.01
N LEU A 80 6.41 4.43 2.76
CA LEU A 80 6.11 5.66 3.51
C LEU A 80 5.79 6.84 2.60
N LEU A 81 6.42 6.91 1.43
CA LEU A 81 6.36 8.05 0.51
C LEU A 81 5.40 7.84 -0.69
N PHE A 82 4.65 6.73 -0.73
CA PHE A 82 3.89 6.26 -1.90
C PHE A 82 2.92 7.28 -2.50
N ALA A 83 2.33 8.12 -1.67
CA ALA A 83 1.31 9.08 -2.07
C ALA A 83 1.84 10.53 -2.16
N ILE A 84 3.12 10.77 -1.89
CA ILE A 84 3.71 12.12 -2.01
C ILE A 84 3.40 12.76 -3.37
N PRO A 85 3.56 12.06 -4.54
CA PRO A 85 3.28 12.66 -5.84
C PRO A 85 1.80 13.03 -6.08
N THR A 86 0.90 12.61 -5.21
CA THR A 86 -0.52 12.99 -5.27
C THR A 86 -0.76 14.37 -4.67
N TYR A 87 0.06 14.78 -3.70
CA TYR A 87 -0.10 16.00 -2.91
C TYR A 87 1.01 17.03 -3.16
N ASP A 88 2.08 16.64 -3.85
CA ASP A 88 3.22 17.49 -4.21
C ASP A 88 3.55 17.28 -5.69
N GLU A 89 3.40 18.33 -6.50
CA GLU A 89 3.64 18.30 -7.94
C GLU A 89 5.08 17.93 -8.30
N HIS A 90 6.05 18.31 -7.45
CA HIS A 90 7.47 17.97 -7.59
C HIS A 90 7.88 16.79 -6.68
N GLY A 91 6.89 16.03 -6.19
CA GLY A 91 7.10 15.02 -5.16
C GLY A 91 8.15 13.96 -5.52
N LEU A 92 8.20 13.50 -6.79
CA LEU A 92 9.23 12.53 -7.21
C LEU A 92 10.65 13.13 -7.18
N GLU A 93 10.81 14.38 -7.59
CA GLU A 93 12.10 15.07 -7.53
C GLU A 93 12.55 15.30 -6.09
N HIS A 94 11.62 15.68 -5.19
CA HIS A 94 11.89 15.81 -3.78
C HIS A 94 12.31 14.48 -3.13
N ILE A 95 11.62 13.38 -3.51
CA ILE A 95 11.98 12.03 -3.03
C ILE A 95 13.37 11.65 -3.52
N GLU A 96 13.67 11.83 -4.81
CA GLU A 96 14.96 11.45 -5.38
C GLU A 96 16.11 12.21 -4.70
N LYS A 97 15.93 13.50 -4.45
CA LYS A 97 16.93 14.39 -3.87
C LYS A 97 17.23 14.07 -2.39
N ARG A 98 16.18 13.68 -1.61
CA ARG A 98 16.30 13.44 -0.16
C ARG A 98 16.53 11.97 0.18
N PHE A 99 15.91 11.06 -0.54
CA PHE A 99 15.84 9.64 -0.19
C PHE A 99 16.45 8.72 -1.25
N GLY A 100 16.95 9.30 -2.34
CA GLY A 100 17.69 8.61 -3.38
C GLY A 100 16.84 8.06 -4.52
N HIS A 101 17.56 7.72 -5.59
CA HIS A 101 16.98 7.27 -6.86
C HIS A 101 16.13 6.00 -6.71
N ALA A 102 16.58 5.03 -5.89
CA ALA A 102 15.86 3.76 -5.71
C ALA A 102 14.45 3.96 -5.12
N ALA A 103 14.32 4.80 -4.08
CA ALA A 103 13.02 5.13 -3.49
C ALA A 103 12.13 5.88 -4.49
N ALA A 104 12.65 6.88 -5.20
CA ALA A 104 11.91 7.64 -6.21
C ALA A 104 11.42 6.74 -7.37
N HIS A 105 12.26 5.82 -7.84
CA HIS A 105 11.91 4.85 -8.88
C HIS A 105 10.72 3.97 -8.46
N LEU A 106 10.78 3.42 -7.24
CA LEU A 106 9.70 2.59 -6.68
C LEU A 106 8.40 3.37 -6.49
N VAL A 107 8.46 4.61 -5.96
CA VAL A 107 7.28 5.49 -5.82
C VAL A 107 6.70 5.84 -7.19
N GLY A 108 7.53 6.14 -8.17
CA GLY A 108 7.10 6.34 -9.55
C GLY A 108 6.41 5.12 -10.14
N GLY A 109 6.95 3.93 -9.88
CA GLY A 109 6.36 2.65 -10.29
C GLY A 109 4.97 2.41 -9.70
N ILE A 110 4.82 2.56 -8.38
CA ILE A 110 3.51 2.38 -7.73
C ILE A 110 2.51 3.46 -8.16
N SER A 111 2.95 4.68 -8.40
CA SER A 111 2.09 5.76 -8.92
C SER A 111 1.55 5.43 -10.31
N ARG A 112 2.37 4.85 -11.19
CA ARG A 112 1.91 4.36 -12.51
C ARG A 112 0.88 3.25 -12.37
N LEU A 113 1.08 2.27 -11.47
CA LEU A 113 0.10 1.21 -11.22
C LEU A 113 -1.22 1.74 -10.63
N ASN A 114 -1.16 2.72 -9.74
CA ASN A 114 -2.37 3.31 -9.14
C ASN A 114 -3.24 4.07 -10.14
N ARG A 115 -2.67 4.62 -11.21
CA ARG A 115 -3.42 5.27 -12.29
C ARG A 115 -4.27 4.31 -13.12
N LEU A 116 -4.05 3.00 -13.02
CA LEU A 116 -4.84 1.97 -13.70
C LEU A 116 -6.16 1.66 -12.97
N ARG A 117 -6.32 2.15 -11.74
CA ARG A 117 -7.49 1.90 -10.88
C ARG A 117 -8.83 2.42 -11.41
N PRO A 118 -8.92 3.54 -12.17
CA PRO A 118 -10.19 4.02 -12.71
C PRO A 118 -10.86 3.04 -13.69
N ILE A 119 -10.06 2.22 -14.38
CA ILE A 119 -10.58 1.30 -15.41
C ILE A 119 -11.35 0.12 -14.79
N THR A 120 -10.96 -0.29 -13.57
CA THR A 120 -11.67 -1.36 -12.84
C THR A 120 -12.88 -0.85 -12.05
N ARG A 121 -12.93 0.43 -11.72
CA ARG A 121 -14.01 1.00 -10.89
C ARG A 121 -15.24 1.41 -11.69
N ASP A 122 -15.07 1.89 -12.92
CA ASP A 122 -16.16 2.30 -13.80
C ASP A 122 -16.78 1.12 -14.55
N SER A 123 -16.06 0.00 -14.71
CA SER A 123 -16.59 -1.20 -15.37
C SER A 123 -17.40 -2.10 -14.43
N VAL A 124 -17.25 -1.97 -13.11
CA VAL A 124 -17.97 -2.81 -12.12
C VAL A 124 -19.39 -2.28 -11.80
N ALA A 125 -19.68 -1.01 -12.14
CA ALA A 125 -21.00 -0.43 -11.82
C ALA A 125 -22.17 -0.97 -12.65
N ASP A 126 -21.91 -1.69 -13.75
CA ASP A 126 -22.99 -1.95 -14.75
C ASP A 126 -23.01 -3.36 -15.35
N ALA A 127 -22.54 -4.40 -14.77
CA ALA A 127 -22.94 -5.74 -15.19
C ALA A 127 -21.97 -6.87 -14.86
N ALA A 128 -22.52 -7.90 -14.40
CA ALA A 128 -22.05 -9.27 -14.43
C ALA A 128 -21.52 -9.66 -15.83
N GLU A 129 -20.30 -10.17 -15.89
CA GLU A 129 -19.78 -11.03 -16.96
C GLU A 129 -19.74 -10.46 -18.41
N SER A 130 -19.35 -9.20 -18.59
CA SER A 130 -19.11 -8.74 -19.96
C SER A 130 -17.70 -9.12 -20.45
N PRO A 131 -17.51 -9.46 -21.76
CA PRO A 131 -16.20 -9.71 -22.35
C PRO A 131 -15.23 -8.52 -22.22
N GLU A 132 -15.74 -7.32 -21.98
CA GLU A 132 -15.01 -6.09 -21.79
C GLU A 132 -14.40 -5.98 -20.40
N GLU A 133 -15.08 -6.44 -19.36
CA GLU A 133 -14.55 -6.52 -17.98
C GLU A 133 -13.40 -7.51 -17.89
N MET A 134 -13.57 -8.68 -18.51
CA MET A 134 -12.49 -9.68 -18.58
C MET A 134 -11.25 -9.12 -19.30
N LYS A 135 -11.42 -8.34 -20.37
CA LYS A 135 -10.33 -7.66 -21.06
C LYS A 135 -9.66 -6.60 -20.16
N ALA A 136 -10.44 -5.83 -19.40
CA ALA A 136 -9.92 -4.83 -18.47
C ALA A 136 -9.09 -5.47 -17.35
N GLN A 137 -9.56 -6.57 -16.75
CA GLN A 137 -8.84 -7.34 -15.73
C GLN A 137 -7.54 -7.94 -16.28
N ILE A 138 -7.58 -8.53 -17.49
CA ILE A 138 -6.38 -9.05 -18.16
C ILE A 138 -5.36 -7.93 -18.42
N GLU A 139 -5.81 -6.75 -18.82
CA GLU A 139 -4.92 -5.61 -19.07
C GLU A 139 -4.29 -5.08 -17.77
N VAL A 140 -5.01 -5.03 -16.66
CA VAL A 140 -4.46 -4.70 -15.33
C VAL A 140 -3.41 -5.72 -14.93
N LEU A 141 -3.71 -7.02 -15.04
CA LEU A 141 -2.78 -8.10 -14.73
C LEU A 141 -1.54 -8.03 -15.62
N ARG A 142 -1.72 -7.77 -16.93
CA ARG A 142 -0.63 -7.62 -17.88
C ARG A 142 0.30 -6.47 -17.51
N LYS A 143 -0.25 -5.31 -17.11
CA LYS A 143 0.53 -4.14 -16.70
C LYS A 143 1.25 -4.37 -15.38
N MET A 144 0.65 -5.09 -14.43
CA MET A 144 1.34 -5.54 -13.23
C MET A 144 2.50 -6.47 -13.56
N LEU A 145 2.30 -7.42 -14.47
CA LEU A 145 3.36 -8.33 -14.93
C LEU A 145 4.50 -7.58 -15.63
N LEU A 146 4.19 -6.55 -16.41
CA LEU A 146 5.21 -5.69 -17.03
C LEU A 146 5.98 -4.89 -15.97
N ALA A 147 5.32 -4.37 -14.95
CA ALA A 147 5.99 -3.69 -13.83
C ALA A 147 6.93 -4.65 -13.07
N MET A 148 6.59 -5.94 -12.97
CA MET A 148 7.48 -6.96 -12.39
C MET A 148 8.79 -7.14 -13.15
N VAL A 149 8.77 -6.95 -14.46
CA VAL A 149 9.97 -7.05 -15.29
C VAL A 149 10.94 -5.90 -15.02
N GLU A 150 10.41 -4.70 -14.71
CA GLU A 150 11.22 -3.54 -14.35
C GLU A 150 11.77 -3.66 -12.91
N ASP A 151 10.89 -3.85 -11.93
CA ASP A 151 11.26 -4.05 -10.52
C ASP A 151 10.12 -4.76 -9.75
N ILE A 152 10.37 -5.99 -9.31
CA ILE A 152 9.40 -6.80 -8.55
C ILE A 152 8.92 -6.11 -7.27
N ARG A 153 9.74 -5.25 -6.66
CA ARG A 153 9.39 -4.52 -5.43
C ARG A 153 8.18 -3.60 -5.63
N VAL A 154 7.97 -3.07 -6.85
CA VAL A 154 6.78 -2.27 -7.17
C VAL A 154 5.49 -3.09 -7.00
N VAL A 155 5.53 -4.35 -7.40
CA VAL A 155 4.38 -5.25 -7.23
C VAL A 155 4.19 -5.64 -5.76
N LEU A 156 5.28 -5.88 -5.02
CA LEU A 156 5.22 -6.13 -3.59
C LEU A 156 4.64 -4.94 -2.81
N LEU A 157 5.01 -3.72 -3.16
CA LEU A 157 4.40 -2.49 -2.65
C LEU A 157 2.88 -2.46 -2.92
N ARG A 158 2.46 -2.85 -4.11
CA ARG A 158 1.04 -2.90 -4.47
C ARG A 158 0.27 -3.95 -3.68
N LEU A 159 0.87 -5.14 -3.48
CA LEU A 159 0.30 -6.19 -2.63
C LEU A 159 0.19 -5.74 -1.16
N ALA A 160 1.24 -5.10 -0.63
CA ALA A 160 1.22 -4.54 0.73
C ALA A 160 0.11 -3.48 0.90
N SER A 161 -0.06 -2.59 -0.09
CA SER A 161 -1.14 -1.60 -0.09
C SER A 161 -2.52 -2.27 -0.09
N ARG A 162 -2.73 -3.31 -0.90
CA ARG A 162 -4.00 -4.06 -0.93
C ARG A 162 -4.26 -4.77 0.41
N THR A 163 -3.26 -5.41 0.99
CA THR A 163 -3.35 -6.08 2.29
C THR A 163 -3.73 -5.07 3.38
N GLN A 164 -3.10 -3.90 3.40
CA GLN A 164 -3.42 -2.84 4.35
C GLN A 164 -4.86 -2.33 4.18
N THR A 165 -5.34 -2.16 2.95
CA THR A 165 -6.75 -1.80 2.69
C THR A 165 -7.72 -2.82 3.28
N LEU A 166 -7.45 -4.12 3.10
CA LEU A 166 -8.31 -5.17 3.68
C LEU A 166 -8.25 -5.18 5.21
N ARG A 167 -7.07 -4.97 5.82
CA ARG A 167 -6.93 -4.82 7.27
C ARG A 167 -7.76 -3.64 7.81
N TYR A 168 -7.72 -2.52 7.11
CA TYR A 168 -8.53 -1.36 7.46
C TYR A 168 -10.03 -1.67 7.41
N TYR A 169 -10.52 -2.32 6.35
CA TYR A 169 -11.92 -2.72 6.24
C TYR A 169 -12.34 -3.80 7.24
N ALA A 170 -11.41 -4.62 7.72
CA ALA A 170 -11.69 -5.56 8.81
C ALA A 170 -11.94 -4.85 10.14
N ALA A 171 -11.25 -3.73 10.38
CA ALA A 171 -11.44 -2.90 11.58
C ALA A 171 -12.57 -1.86 11.44
N SER A 172 -12.85 -1.41 10.21
CA SER A 172 -13.83 -0.36 9.89
C SER A 172 -14.68 -0.81 8.70
N PRO A 173 -15.71 -1.65 8.91
CA PRO A 173 -16.53 -2.19 7.83
C PRO A 173 -17.17 -1.10 6.97
N ASP A 174 -17.13 -1.28 5.64
CA ASP A 174 -17.65 -0.39 4.62
C ASP A 174 -18.35 -1.23 3.55
N ASP A 175 -19.29 -0.65 2.84
CA ASP A 175 -20.04 -1.32 1.77
C ASP A 175 -19.12 -1.73 0.58
N LEU A 176 -18.04 -1.00 0.36
CA LEU A 176 -17.04 -1.28 -0.68
C LEU A 176 -16.18 -2.52 -0.39
N ARG A 177 -16.20 -3.06 0.85
CA ARG A 177 -15.34 -4.19 1.24
C ARG A 177 -15.55 -5.43 0.38
N ALA A 178 -16.81 -5.71 -0.04
CA ALA A 178 -17.12 -6.87 -0.86
C ALA A 178 -16.56 -6.76 -2.29
N GLU A 179 -16.61 -5.56 -2.88
CA GLU A 179 -16.02 -5.27 -4.19
C GLU A 179 -14.49 -5.42 -4.14
N VAL A 180 -13.86 -4.80 -3.14
CA VAL A 180 -12.42 -4.89 -2.92
C VAL A 180 -11.98 -6.35 -2.69
N ALA A 181 -12.79 -7.15 -1.99
CA ALA A 181 -12.54 -8.57 -1.76
C ALA A 181 -12.58 -9.39 -3.07
N ARG A 182 -13.57 -9.18 -3.93
CA ARG A 182 -13.65 -9.86 -5.24
C ARG A 182 -12.43 -9.54 -6.10
N GLU A 183 -12.12 -8.26 -6.28
CA GLU A 183 -10.93 -7.82 -7.01
C GLU A 183 -9.64 -8.44 -6.43
N THR A 184 -9.58 -8.57 -5.10
CA THR A 184 -8.43 -9.18 -4.43
C THR A 184 -8.27 -10.65 -4.79
N LEU A 185 -9.34 -11.43 -4.78
CA LEU A 185 -9.30 -12.85 -5.15
C LEU A 185 -9.01 -13.06 -6.63
N GLU A 186 -9.49 -12.17 -7.49
CA GLU A 186 -9.34 -12.28 -8.94
C GLU A 186 -7.94 -11.86 -9.43
N ILE A 187 -7.32 -10.86 -8.81
CA ILE A 187 -6.08 -10.25 -9.30
C ILE A 187 -4.93 -10.44 -8.32
N TYR A 188 -5.10 -10.02 -7.07
CA TYR A 188 -3.98 -9.89 -6.13
C TYR A 188 -3.54 -11.21 -5.50
N SER A 189 -4.47 -12.08 -5.14
CA SER A 189 -4.14 -13.39 -4.58
C SER A 189 -3.41 -14.29 -5.60
N PRO A 190 -3.86 -14.44 -6.85
CA PRO A 190 -3.10 -15.15 -7.88
C PRO A 190 -1.71 -14.55 -8.13
N LEU A 191 -1.58 -13.23 -8.05
CA LEU A 191 -0.32 -12.54 -8.21
C LEU A 191 0.65 -12.84 -7.05
N ALA A 192 0.17 -12.76 -5.80
CA ALA A 192 0.94 -13.14 -4.61
C ALA A 192 1.38 -14.60 -4.65
N ASN A 193 0.51 -15.51 -5.11
CA ASN A 193 0.82 -16.92 -5.34
C ASN A 193 1.97 -17.10 -6.35
N ARG A 194 1.92 -16.38 -7.47
CA ARG A 194 2.92 -16.46 -8.53
C ARG A 194 4.29 -15.93 -8.07
N LEU A 195 4.30 -14.94 -7.17
CA LEU A 195 5.52 -14.39 -6.57
C LEU A 195 6.06 -15.26 -5.43
N GLY A 196 5.33 -16.26 -4.99
CA GLY A 196 5.70 -17.10 -3.85
C GLY A 196 5.57 -16.40 -2.49
N VAL A 197 4.82 -15.30 -2.41
CA VAL A 197 4.59 -14.53 -1.16
C VAL A 197 3.38 -15.12 -0.44
N TRP A 198 3.58 -16.31 0.11
CA TRP A 198 2.50 -17.14 0.68
C TRP A 198 1.79 -16.47 1.86
N GLU A 199 2.54 -15.74 2.70
CA GLU A 199 1.99 -15.03 3.86
C GLU A 199 0.95 -14.00 3.42
N LEU A 200 1.28 -13.16 2.42
CA LEU A 200 0.33 -12.19 1.87
C LEU A 200 -0.82 -12.87 1.14
N LYS A 201 -0.54 -13.93 0.37
CA LYS A 201 -1.59 -14.69 -0.32
C LYS A 201 -2.66 -15.15 0.65
N TRP A 202 -2.27 -15.83 1.72
CA TRP A 202 -3.22 -16.38 2.69
C TRP A 202 -4.00 -15.29 3.41
N GLU A 203 -3.36 -14.19 3.78
CA GLU A 203 -4.04 -13.07 4.42
C GLU A 203 -5.03 -12.38 3.47
N LEU A 204 -4.65 -12.17 2.21
CA LEU A 204 -5.52 -11.61 1.17
C LEU A 204 -6.76 -12.50 0.97
N GLU A 205 -6.59 -13.81 0.91
CA GLU A 205 -7.69 -14.78 0.75
C GLU A 205 -8.57 -14.82 1.99
N ASP A 206 -8.01 -14.95 3.19
CA ASP A 206 -8.77 -15.05 4.45
C ASP A 206 -9.66 -13.82 4.68
N LEU A 207 -9.08 -12.61 4.57
CA LEU A 207 -9.85 -11.37 4.73
C LEU A 207 -10.92 -11.22 3.65
N SER A 208 -10.60 -11.57 2.40
CA SER A 208 -11.56 -11.48 1.31
C SER A 208 -12.73 -12.46 1.47
N PHE A 209 -12.47 -13.70 1.89
CA PHE A 209 -13.53 -14.68 2.17
C PHE A 209 -14.44 -14.21 3.30
N ARG A 210 -13.90 -13.67 4.39
CA ARG A 210 -14.71 -13.13 5.49
C ARG A 210 -15.60 -11.96 5.04
N PHE A 211 -15.16 -11.16 4.08
CA PHE A 211 -15.98 -10.04 3.58
C PHE A 211 -17.08 -10.50 2.63
N LEU A 212 -16.85 -11.56 1.87
CA LEU A 212 -17.82 -12.11 0.92
C LEU A 212 -18.84 -13.07 1.56
N HIS A 213 -18.46 -13.70 2.67
CA HIS A 213 -19.26 -14.67 3.40
C HIS A 213 -19.33 -14.30 4.88
N PRO A 214 -19.94 -13.13 5.23
CA PRO A 214 -20.18 -12.81 6.64
C PRO A 214 -21.20 -13.82 7.19
N ASP A 215 -20.85 -14.55 8.26
CA ASP A 215 -21.75 -15.43 9.01
C ASP A 215 -22.84 -14.64 9.73
#